data_7bb65c2573cff3b23b96f6404c82e7c8
#
_entry.id   7bb65c2573cff3b23b96f6404c82e7c8
#
_cell.length_a   1.000
_cell.length_b   1.000
_cell.length_c   1.000
_cell.angle_alpha   90.00
_cell.angle_beta   90.00
_cell.angle_gamma   90.00
#
_symmetry.space_group_name_H-M   'P 1'
#
loop_
_entity.id
_entity.type
_entity.pdbx_description
1 polymer ?
#
loop_
_entity_poly.entity_id
_entity_poly.type
_entity_poly.pdbx_seq_one_letter_code
_entity_poly.pdbx_strand_id
1 'polypeptide(L)'
;MPEQPVFAMANKASKSDPDTMTLEQALRDTENHDKWVEAMEKELRSLEEHDTWEEVPYESAEGPVVPVHTVMKIKRKPDGSIDKFKSRICVRGDLMSGYNFETHAPTCSWSTIRMVLILALTWGWKTCTCDYSNAFIHARLETPVWIQIPRGYVSTLPGRSCLKLKQSLYGTNFAPRLWFDCVKKALIQYGLKQSSVDPCLFSKPGMMAVLWVDDLVMAFERPHETDEFFEAMKEFGFTLTMDDSLEAFLGIKFESMPDGGFNLTQPALIQRIIENTGMTQCNSSPTPAAPNQPLGKDPEGEPMNETWSYPSIVGSLLYLSTNTRPDICFAVSQVARFTHDPKQSHATAVKRIVRYLAGTKDKGSVMRPDGKLEINCMSDADFAGLYKVDPPEQVSSAQSRMGYLIRMGGCMLIWKSQLISSVCLATAEAEYYALSHTLRTLLPIRRTLEELVKVLKVPLSLRATISTTAHEDNSAALILARDHRLTSRTRYYHSQFHHFWQHVENGTMVVEPIESALMDADYFTKPMPRAGFESNRKRVQGW
;
A
#
# COMPACT_ATOMS: atom_id res chain seq x y z
N MET A 1 -14.91 8.22 2.39
CA MET A 1 -14.81 8.04 3.85
C MET A 1 -13.50 8.65 4.25
N PRO A 2 -13.40 9.49 5.28
CA PRO A 2 -12.11 9.98 5.74
C PRO A 2 -11.28 8.79 6.22
N GLU A 3 -10.06 8.70 5.73
CA GLU A 3 -9.06 7.72 6.19
C GLU A 3 -8.90 7.88 7.70
N GLN A 4 -9.10 6.81 8.44
CA GLN A 4 -8.84 6.84 9.88
C GLN A 4 -7.35 7.10 10.08
N PRO A 5 -6.97 8.01 10.97
CA PRO A 5 -5.56 8.34 11.16
C PRO A 5 -4.79 7.09 11.60
N VAL A 6 -3.62 6.92 11.02
CA VAL A 6 -2.67 5.81 11.24
C VAL A 6 -2.43 5.50 12.73
N PHE A 7 -2.66 6.46 13.61
CA PHE A 7 -2.49 6.36 15.07
C PHE A 7 -3.57 5.53 15.79
N ALA A 8 -4.80 5.50 15.27
CA ALA A 8 -5.82 4.55 15.79
C ALA A 8 -5.44 3.09 15.50
N MET A 9 -4.61 2.87 14.48
CA MET A 9 -4.06 1.55 14.15
C MET A 9 -2.93 1.12 15.10
N ALA A 10 -2.05 2.02 15.59
CA ALA A 10 -0.96 1.64 16.49
C ALA A 10 -1.44 1.07 17.84
N ASN A 11 -2.49 1.66 18.42
CA ASN A 11 -3.10 1.14 19.65
C ASN A 11 -3.95 -0.13 19.43
N LYS A 12 -4.46 -0.37 18.21
CA LYS A 12 -5.12 -1.63 17.84
C LYS A 12 -4.11 -2.71 17.40
N ALA A 13 -3.00 -2.32 16.79
CA ALA A 13 -1.94 -3.25 16.36
C ALA A 13 -1.28 -3.98 17.54
N SER A 14 -1.15 -3.32 18.71
CA SER A 14 -0.58 -3.97 19.90
C SER A 14 -1.41 -5.14 20.43
N LYS A 15 -2.71 -5.23 20.09
CA LYS A 15 -3.57 -6.36 20.48
C LYS A 15 -3.55 -7.52 19.46
N SER A 16 -3.06 -7.29 18.25
CA SER A 16 -3.08 -8.28 17.16
C SER A 16 -1.69 -8.73 16.70
N ASP A 17 -0.62 -8.00 17.04
CA ASP A 17 0.76 -8.35 16.71
C ASP A 17 1.46 -8.94 17.96
N PRO A 18 1.73 -10.25 18.00
CA PRO A 18 2.36 -10.90 19.15
C PRO A 18 3.78 -10.37 19.43
N ASP A 19 4.42 -9.77 18.45
CA ASP A 19 5.75 -9.18 18.58
C ASP A 19 5.71 -7.71 19.08
N THR A 20 4.54 -7.12 19.28
CA THR A 20 4.36 -5.76 19.82
C THR A 20 3.72 -5.81 21.20
N MET A 21 4.39 -5.23 22.19
CA MET A 21 4.01 -5.27 23.61
C MET A 21 3.91 -3.87 24.20
N THR A 22 3.15 -3.74 25.27
CA THR A 22 3.23 -2.57 26.16
C THR A 22 4.51 -2.66 27.00
N LEU A 23 4.94 -1.53 27.54
CA LEU A 23 6.09 -1.49 28.45
C LEU A 23 5.91 -2.44 29.66
N GLU A 24 4.70 -2.47 30.24
CA GLU A 24 4.40 -3.33 31.38
C GLU A 24 4.48 -4.83 31.04
N GLN A 25 4.04 -5.20 29.83
CA GLN A 25 4.17 -6.59 29.34
C GLN A 25 5.63 -6.97 29.12
N ALA A 26 6.41 -6.11 28.47
CA ALA A 26 7.83 -6.35 28.21
C ALA A 26 8.65 -6.45 29.51
N LEU A 27 8.37 -5.62 30.52
CA LEU A 27 9.06 -5.67 31.81
C LEU A 27 8.63 -6.88 32.67
N ARG A 28 7.51 -7.56 32.36
CA ARG A 28 7.11 -8.83 32.97
C ARG A 28 7.68 -10.06 32.28
N ASP A 29 8.30 -9.89 31.12
CA ASP A 29 8.98 -10.97 30.40
C ASP A 29 10.30 -11.28 31.12
N THR A 30 10.25 -12.25 32.03
CA THR A 30 11.43 -12.64 32.84
C THR A 30 12.56 -13.23 32.03
N GLU A 31 12.28 -13.80 30.87
CA GLU A 31 13.28 -14.42 29.99
C GLU A 31 14.11 -13.37 29.23
N ASN A 32 13.48 -12.27 28.84
CA ASN A 32 14.12 -11.23 28.01
C ASN A 32 14.17 -9.86 28.69
N HIS A 33 13.94 -9.79 30.00
CA HIS A 33 13.87 -8.54 30.77
C HIS A 33 15.05 -7.61 30.49
N ASP A 34 16.28 -8.11 30.58
CA ASP A 34 17.49 -7.29 30.41
C ASP A 34 17.61 -6.72 28.99
N LYS A 35 17.22 -7.49 27.98
CA LYS A 35 17.19 -7.03 26.58
C LYS A 35 16.16 -5.91 26.36
N TRP A 36 15.04 -5.97 27.07
CA TRP A 36 14.03 -4.92 27.02
C TRP A 36 14.50 -3.65 27.73
N VAL A 37 15.17 -3.76 28.87
CA VAL A 37 15.76 -2.62 29.56
C VAL A 37 16.86 -1.98 28.70
N GLU A 38 17.76 -2.77 28.13
CA GLU A 38 18.79 -2.28 27.20
C GLU A 38 18.19 -1.54 25.99
N ALA A 39 17.12 -2.09 25.40
CA ALA A 39 16.44 -1.43 24.28
C ALA A 39 15.83 -0.09 24.67
N MET A 40 15.30 0.04 25.88
CA MET A 40 14.73 1.28 26.42
C MET A 40 15.82 2.33 26.70
N GLU A 41 16.92 1.93 27.34
CA GLU A 41 18.06 2.81 27.59
C GLU A 41 18.71 3.31 26.31
N LYS A 42 18.84 2.43 25.32
CA LYS A 42 19.34 2.79 23.98
C LYS A 42 18.47 3.83 23.29
N GLU A 43 17.15 3.69 23.38
CA GLU A 43 16.21 4.67 22.80
C GLU A 43 16.34 6.04 23.51
N LEU A 44 16.33 6.07 24.85
CA LEU A 44 16.52 7.30 25.62
C LEU A 44 17.83 8.00 25.27
N ARG A 45 18.93 7.26 25.31
CA ARG A 45 20.26 7.80 24.97
C ARG A 45 20.29 8.36 23.55
N SER A 46 19.71 7.66 22.58
CA SER A 46 19.63 8.13 21.20
C SER A 46 18.86 9.44 21.08
N LEU A 47 17.76 9.60 21.80
CA LEU A 47 16.97 10.84 21.79
C LEU A 47 17.70 12.01 22.46
N GLU A 48 18.47 11.75 23.51
CA GLU A 48 19.33 12.75 24.18
C GLU A 48 20.52 13.17 23.30
N GLU A 49 21.20 12.23 22.66
CA GLU A 49 22.31 12.50 21.74
C GLU A 49 21.90 13.38 20.55
N HIS A 50 20.63 13.28 20.13
CA HIS A 50 20.07 14.12 19.07
C HIS A 50 19.49 15.45 19.58
N ASP A 51 19.66 15.80 20.85
CA ASP A 51 19.12 17.03 21.46
C ASP A 51 17.60 17.20 21.22
N THR A 52 16.85 16.08 21.34
CA THR A 52 15.43 16.01 20.97
C THR A 52 14.55 16.90 21.84
N TRP A 53 14.96 17.13 23.10
CA TRP A 53 14.18 17.88 24.09
C TRP A 53 15.08 18.66 25.08
N GLU A 54 14.42 19.50 25.86
CA GLU A 54 14.98 20.20 27.00
C GLU A 54 14.07 19.94 28.21
N GLU A 55 14.67 19.57 29.36
CA GLU A 55 13.91 19.45 30.59
C GLU A 55 13.63 20.82 31.19
N VAL A 56 12.37 21.09 31.50
CA VAL A 56 11.92 22.38 32.05
C VAL A 56 10.99 22.15 33.25
N PRO A 57 10.90 23.12 34.21
CA PRO A 57 9.90 23.06 35.26
C PRO A 57 8.49 22.95 34.69
N TYR A 58 7.64 22.14 35.30
CA TYR A 58 6.29 21.87 34.78
C TYR A 58 5.45 23.15 34.64
N GLU A 59 5.64 24.10 35.54
CA GLU A 59 4.94 25.39 35.58
C GLU A 59 5.37 26.35 34.47
N SER A 60 6.50 26.09 33.82
CA SER A 60 7.00 26.89 32.67
C SER A 60 6.41 26.43 31.34
N ALA A 61 5.60 25.39 31.32
CA ALA A 61 4.94 24.94 30.10
C ALA A 61 3.86 25.94 29.66
N GLU A 62 4.01 26.52 28.49
CA GLU A 62 3.08 27.50 27.91
C GLU A 62 1.91 26.81 27.18
N GLY A 63 1.84 25.50 27.19
CA GLY A 63 0.80 24.68 26.55
C GLY A 63 0.55 23.38 27.30
N PRO A 64 -0.41 22.56 26.83
CA PRO A 64 -0.73 21.29 27.48
C PRO A 64 0.44 20.33 27.43
N VAL A 65 0.75 19.70 28.56
CA VAL A 65 1.79 18.66 28.67
C VAL A 65 1.21 17.33 28.24
N VAL A 66 1.60 16.84 27.08
CA VAL A 66 1.04 15.66 26.43
C VAL A 66 1.63 14.37 27.01
N PRO A 67 0.80 13.38 27.34
CA PRO A 67 1.29 12.08 27.80
C PRO A 67 2.13 11.35 26.73
N VAL A 68 3.06 10.52 27.19
CA VAL A 68 3.85 9.62 26.36
C VAL A 68 3.60 8.17 26.76
N HIS A 69 3.86 7.25 25.82
CA HIS A 69 3.87 5.82 26.08
C HIS A 69 5.05 5.18 25.35
N THR A 70 5.52 4.06 25.86
CA THR A 70 6.60 3.30 25.25
C THR A 70 6.06 2.07 24.55
N VAL A 71 6.39 1.92 23.27
CA VAL A 71 6.05 0.74 22.46
C VAL A 71 7.28 -0.16 22.40
N MET A 72 7.12 -1.42 22.80
CA MET A 72 8.16 -2.44 22.81
C MET A 72 7.88 -3.42 21.67
N LYS A 73 8.89 -3.68 20.82
CA LYS A 73 8.71 -4.55 19.63
C LYS A 73 9.89 -5.49 19.44
N ILE A 74 9.58 -6.78 19.19
CA ILE A 74 10.55 -7.76 18.70
C ILE A 74 10.64 -7.60 17.18
N LYS A 75 11.84 -7.31 16.66
CA LYS A 75 12.11 -7.43 15.23
C LYS A 75 12.62 -8.84 14.93
N ARG A 76 12.08 -9.44 13.85
CA ARG A 76 12.49 -10.78 13.41
C ARG A 76 13.16 -10.71 12.05
N LYS A 77 14.10 -11.62 11.84
CA LYS A 77 14.71 -11.88 10.53
C LYS A 77 13.71 -12.58 9.60
N PRO A 78 13.98 -12.64 8.29
CA PRO A 78 13.12 -13.35 7.33
C PRO A 78 12.89 -14.83 7.64
N ASP A 79 13.81 -15.46 8.36
CA ASP A 79 13.72 -16.86 8.82
C ASP A 79 12.84 -17.04 10.07
N GLY A 80 12.34 -15.95 10.65
CA GLY A 80 11.51 -15.94 11.85
C GLY A 80 12.28 -15.83 13.16
N SER A 81 13.61 -15.95 13.17
CA SER A 81 14.46 -15.76 14.36
C SER A 81 14.41 -14.31 14.85
N ILE A 82 14.64 -14.12 16.16
CA ILE A 82 14.70 -12.76 16.74
C ILE A 82 15.95 -12.05 16.22
N ASP A 83 15.77 -10.90 15.59
CA ASP A 83 16.84 -10.01 15.17
C ASP A 83 17.25 -9.10 16.33
N LYS A 84 16.29 -8.31 16.87
CA LYS A 84 16.53 -7.38 17.96
C LYS A 84 15.25 -7.00 18.70
N PHE A 85 15.45 -6.56 19.94
CA PHE A 85 14.44 -5.89 20.76
C PHE A 85 14.50 -4.38 20.47
N LYS A 86 13.36 -3.76 20.26
CA LYS A 86 13.27 -2.32 19.95
C LYS A 86 12.26 -1.65 20.87
N SER A 87 12.67 -0.51 21.44
CA SER A 87 11.83 0.41 22.18
C SER A 87 11.57 1.65 21.32
N ARG A 88 10.41 2.27 21.48
CA ARG A 88 10.09 3.60 20.94
C ARG A 88 9.26 4.39 21.94
N ILE A 89 9.70 5.59 22.25
CA ILE A 89 8.94 6.56 23.04
C ILE A 89 8.03 7.31 22.08
N CYS A 90 6.72 7.20 22.30
CA CYS A 90 5.71 7.77 21.45
C CYS A 90 4.84 8.77 22.22
N VAL A 91 4.63 9.94 21.66
CA VAL A 91 3.69 10.94 22.18
C VAL A 91 2.25 10.47 21.90
N ARG A 92 1.32 10.72 22.83
CA ARG A 92 -0.11 10.51 22.65
C ARG A 92 -0.70 11.62 21.75
N GLY A 93 -0.41 11.54 20.44
CA GLY A 93 -0.89 12.51 19.47
C GLY A 93 -2.41 12.65 19.40
N ASP A 94 -3.14 11.60 19.80
CA ASP A 94 -4.59 11.61 19.97
C ASP A 94 -5.08 12.53 21.10
N LEU A 95 -4.20 12.91 22.03
CA LEU A 95 -4.48 13.81 23.14
C LEU A 95 -3.85 15.21 22.96
N MET A 96 -3.36 15.54 21.78
CA MET A 96 -2.73 16.83 21.47
C MET A 96 -3.78 17.93 21.18
N SER A 97 -4.75 18.11 22.06
CA SER A 97 -5.70 19.23 21.95
C SER A 97 -5.00 20.55 22.26
N GLY A 98 -5.30 21.60 21.47
CA GLY A 98 -4.71 22.94 21.66
C GLY A 98 -3.46 23.21 20.81
N TYR A 99 -2.95 22.24 20.10
CA TYR A 99 -1.90 22.42 19.10
C TYR A 99 -2.48 22.41 17.68
N ASN A 100 -2.10 23.41 16.87
CA ASN A 100 -2.55 23.55 15.48
C ASN A 100 -1.37 23.34 14.52
N PHE A 101 -1.25 22.16 13.95
CA PHE A 101 -0.22 21.81 12.97
C PHE A 101 -0.87 21.26 11.69
N GLU A 102 -0.22 21.42 10.56
CA GLU A 102 -0.53 20.65 9.37
C GLU A 102 -0.10 19.20 9.58
N THR A 103 -1.04 18.26 9.48
CA THR A 103 -0.80 16.85 9.80
C THR A 103 -0.74 15.95 8.57
N HIS A 104 -1.19 16.46 7.39
CA HIS A 104 -1.22 15.64 6.18
C HIS A 104 0.18 15.47 5.60
N ALA A 105 0.71 14.26 5.64
CA ALA A 105 1.92 13.86 4.93
C ALA A 105 1.54 13.06 3.67
N PRO A 106 2.14 13.34 2.51
CA PRO A 106 1.94 12.52 1.32
C PRO A 106 2.42 11.09 1.54
N THR A 107 1.72 10.14 0.95
CA THR A 107 2.14 8.74 0.85
C THR A 107 2.25 8.35 -0.62
N CYS A 108 3.28 7.58 -0.97
CA CYS A 108 3.50 7.14 -2.32
C CYS A 108 2.44 6.14 -2.79
N SER A 109 2.08 6.21 -4.06
CA SER A 109 1.25 5.19 -4.70
C SER A 109 2.07 3.93 -5.03
N TRP A 110 1.50 2.73 -4.81
CA TRP A 110 2.10 1.47 -5.27
C TRP A 110 2.31 1.43 -6.78
N SER A 111 1.48 2.10 -7.56
CA SER A 111 1.68 2.23 -9.01
C SER A 111 2.95 3.01 -9.34
N THR A 112 3.30 4.03 -8.55
CA THR A 112 4.54 4.80 -8.71
C THR A 112 5.78 3.94 -8.39
N ILE A 113 5.74 3.18 -7.28
CA ILE A 113 6.85 2.26 -6.92
C ILE A 113 7.05 1.24 -8.03
N ARG A 114 5.98 0.57 -8.46
CA ARG A 114 6.06 -0.43 -9.55
C ARG A 114 6.53 0.19 -10.86
N MET A 115 6.07 1.40 -11.20
CA MET A 115 6.53 2.13 -12.39
C MET A 115 8.03 2.37 -12.36
N VAL A 116 8.57 2.87 -11.25
CA VAL A 116 10.02 3.09 -11.09
C VAL A 116 10.80 1.79 -11.26
N LEU A 117 10.33 0.69 -10.66
CA LEU A 117 10.97 -0.61 -10.78
C LEU A 117 10.90 -1.18 -12.21
N ILE A 118 9.75 -1.03 -12.89
CA ILE A 118 9.59 -1.45 -14.29
C ILE A 118 10.54 -0.66 -15.18
N LEU A 119 10.66 0.65 -15.00
CA LEU A 119 11.58 1.49 -15.76
C LEU A 119 13.03 1.13 -15.46
N ALA A 120 13.39 0.90 -14.21
CA ALA A 120 14.73 0.47 -13.83
C ALA A 120 15.11 -0.87 -14.48
N LEU A 121 14.20 -1.85 -14.45
CA LEU A 121 14.42 -3.14 -15.13
C LEU A 121 14.52 -2.98 -16.66
N THR A 122 13.65 -2.14 -17.26
CA THR A 122 13.65 -1.89 -18.70
C THR A 122 14.98 -1.30 -19.19
N TRP A 123 15.61 -0.47 -18.37
CA TRP A 123 16.86 0.23 -18.72
C TRP A 123 18.11 -0.41 -18.12
N GLY A 124 17.97 -1.48 -17.35
CA GLY A 124 19.09 -2.16 -16.69
C GLY A 124 19.74 -1.30 -15.58
N TRP A 125 18.97 -0.42 -14.94
CA TRP A 125 19.45 0.43 -13.85
C TRP A 125 19.59 -0.36 -12.55
N LYS A 126 20.60 -0.01 -11.75
CA LYS A 126 20.77 -0.57 -10.40
C LYS A 126 19.63 -0.07 -9.50
N THR A 127 18.99 -0.99 -8.77
CA THR A 127 18.00 -0.66 -7.74
C THR A 127 18.53 -0.95 -6.36
N CYS A 128 18.24 -0.08 -5.40
CA CYS A 128 18.60 -0.24 -4.00
C CYS A 128 17.53 0.35 -3.08
N THR A 129 17.61 0.05 -1.79
CA THR A 129 16.78 0.65 -0.75
C THR A 129 17.64 1.37 0.28
N CYS A 130 17.08 2.44 0.87
CA CYS A 130 17.65 3.12 2.02
C CYS A 130 16.60 3.23 3.12
N ASP A 131 17.04 3.07 4.36
CA ASP A 131 16.26 3.36 5.58
C ASP A 131 16.91 4.55 6.30
N TYR A 132 16.13 5.59 6.55
CA TYR A 132 16.57 6.73 7.35
C TYR A 132 16.47 6.39 8.84
N SER A 133 17.61 6.31 9.52
CA SER A 133 17.62 6.07 10.95
C SER A 133 17.03 7.25 11.71
N ASN A 134 16.10 6.96 12.63
CA ASN A 134 15.49 7.98 13.48
C ASN A 134 14.81 9.15 12.72
N ALA A 135 14.17 8.86 11.60
CA ALA A 135 13.61 9.82 10.64
C ALA A 135 12.93 11.06 11.29
N PHE A 136 11.99 10.87 12.19
CA PHE A 136 11.20 11.98 12.74
C PHE A 136 11.99 12.97 13.58
N ILE A 137 13.06 12.54 14.27
CA ILE A 137 13.85 13.44 15.12
C ILE A 137 14.81 14.34 14.33
N HIS A 138 14.91 14.19 13.00
CA HIS A 138 15.66 15.15 12.18
C HIS A 138 14.87 16.44 11.89
N ALA A 139 13.55 16.43 12.13
CA ALA A 139 12.70 17.57 11.85
C ALA A 139 12.56 18.48 13.06
N ARG A 140 13.15 19.70 12.99
CA ARG A 140 13.11 20.69 14.06
C ARG A 140 11.71 21.29 14.20
N LEU A 141 11.28 21.52 15.45
CA LEU A 141 10.03 22.18 15.77
C LEU A 141 10.21 23.70 15.84
N GLU A 142 9.35 24.42 15.12
CA GLU A 142 9.23 25.86 15.23
C GLU A 142 8.33 26.28 16.42
N THR A 143 7.29 25.47 16.67
CA THR A 143 6.36 25.69 17.79
C THR A 143 6.66 24.66 18.88
N PRO A 144 6.93 25.10 20.11
CA PRO A 144 7.22 24.19 21.21
C PRO A 144 6.06 23.25 21.55
N VAL A 145 6.37 22.01 21.86
CA VAL A 145 5.44 21.00 22.39
C VAL A 145 5.99 20.46 23.69
N TRP A 146 5.16 20.38 24.72
CA TRP A 146 5.55 19.85 26.02
C TRP A 146 5.00 18.44 26.19
N ILE A 147 5.85 17.52 26.67
CA ILE A 147 5.50 16.12 26.90
C ILE A 147 5.83 15.72 28.34
N GLN A 148 5.11 14.72 28.83
CA GLN A 148 5.45 14.12 30.12
C GLN A 148 6.82 13.43 30.06
N ILE A 149 7.51 13.37 31.19
CA ILE A 149 8.76 12.63 31.33
C ILE A 149 8.49 11.15 31.06
N PRO A 150 9.20 10.54 30.09
CA PRO A 150 9.06 9.13 29.79
C PRO A 150 9.63 8.26 30.92
N ARG A 151 9.08 7.09 31.10
CA ARG A 151 9.57 6.14 32.09
C ARG A 151 11.01 5.72 31.77
N GLY A 152 11.87 5.74 32.78
CA GLY A 152 13.32 5.46 32.66
C GLY A 152 14.19 6.71 32.48
N TYR A 153 13.59 7.86 32.16
CA TYR A 153 14.32 9.14 32.16
C TYR A 153 14.58 9.59 33.59
N VAL A 154 15.83 10.01 33.86
CA VAL A 154 16.24 10.52 35.17
C VAL A 154 16.20 12.04 35.12
N SER A 155 15.21 12.63 35.82
CA SER A 155 15.07 14.07 35.91
C SER A 155 16.29 14.70 36.61
N THR A 156 16.79 15.81 36.06
CA THR A 156 17.89 16.59 36.59
C THR A 156 17.42 17.81 37.41
N LEU A 157 16.13 18.18 37.24
CA LEU A 157 15.55 19.32 37.92
C LEU A 157 14.89 18.93 39.25
N PRO A 158 14.96 19.77 40.30
CA PRO A 158 14.22 19.56 41.51
C PRO A 158 12.71 19.83 41.29
N GLY A 159 11.87 18.97 41.83
CA GLY A 159 10.41 19.13 41.75
C GLY A 159 9.78 18.51 40.51
N ARG A 160 8.59 18.98 40.14
CA ARG A 160 7.87 18.47 38.97
C ARG A 160 8.39 19.12 37.69
N SER A 161 8.78 18.32 36.72
CA SER A 161 9.30 18.77 35.43
C SER A 161 8.56 18.12 34.25
N CYS A 162 8.78 18.64 33.06
CA CYS A 162 8.33 18.09 31.78
C CYS A 162 9.41 18.31 30.72
N LEU A 163 9.26 17.70 29.55
CA LEU A 163 10.20 17.85 28.45
C LEU A 163 9.59 18.75 27.37
N LYS A 164 10.31 19.82 27.02
CA LYS A 164 10.02 20.69 25.88
C LYS A 164 10.71 20.14 24.64
N LEU A 165 9.93 19.69 23.66
CA LEU A 165 10.49 19.15 22.42
C LEU A 165 11.14 20.26 21.58
N LYS A 166 12.35 20.02 21.12
CA LYS A 166 13.10 20.82 20.12
C LYS A 166 12.93 20.24 18.73
N GLN A 167 12.70 18.91 18.64
CA GLN A 167 12.55 18.15 17.41
C GLN A 167 11.27 17.34 17.46
N SER A 168 10.76 16.93 16.29
CA SER A 168 9.57 16.11 16.24
C SER A 168 9.82 14.70 16.79
N LEU A 169 8.79 14.08 17.35
CA LEU A 169 8.92 12.78 18.00
C LEU A 169 7.81 11.83 17.52
N TYR A 170 8.12 10.53 17.52
CA TYR A 170 7.15 9.48 17.24
C TYR A 170 5.86 9.67 18.02
N GLY A 171 4.72 9.46 17.34
CA GLY A 171 3.40 9.58 17.96
C GLY A 171 2.77 10.96 17.88
N THR A 172 3.51 12.03 17.61
CA THR A 172 2.89 13.32 17.29
C THR A 172 2.18 13.27 15.95
N ASN A 173 1.03 13.93 15.83
CA ASN A 173 0.20 13.90 14.62
C ASN A 173 0.82 14.63 13.43
N PHE A 174 1.78 15.51 13.64
CA PHE A 174 2.49 16.31 12.65
C PHE A 174 3.88 15.77 12.25
N ALA A 175 4.45 14.82 13.02
CA ALA A 175 5.80 14.31 12.74
C ALA A 175 5.97 13.78 11.31
N PRO A 176 5.00 13.03 10.73
CA PRO A 176 5.13 12.56 9.36
C PRO A 176 5.23 13.71 8.34
N ARG A 177 4.51 14.81 8.57
CA ARG A 177 4.55 15.98 7.70
C ARG A 177 5.88 16.72 7.79
N LEU A 178 6.35 17.02 9.00
CA LEU A 178 7.62 17.70 9.20
C LEU A 178 8.81 16.88 8.68
N TRP A 179 8.77 15.57 8.88
CA TRP A 179 9.76 14.67 8.31
C TRP A 179 9.76 14.71 6.78
N PHE A 180 8.58 14.58 6.17
CA PHE A 180 8.45 14.66 4.71
C PHE A 180 9.05 15.97 4.17
N ASP A 181 8.75 17.11 4.79
CA ASP A 181 9.26 18.40 4.35
C ASP A 181 10.78 18.51 4.57
N CYS A 182 11.32 17.89 5.61
CA CYS A 182 12.76 17.83 5.89
C CYS A 182 13.51 17.03 4.82
N VAL A 183 13.10 15.78 4.56
CA VAL A 183 13.77 14.93 3.57
C VAL A 183 13.56 15.45 2.15
N LYS A 184 12.39 16.01 1.83
CA LYS A 184 12.13 16.68 0.55
C LYS A 184 13.12 17.80 0.27
N LYS A 185 13.41 18.67 1.26
CA LYS A 185 14.40 19.75 1.12
C LYS A 185 15.77 19.20 0.75
N ALA A 186 16.22 18.14 1.41
CA ALA A 186 17.51 17.51 1.13
C ALA A 186 17.55 16.87 -0.27
N LEU A 187 16.51 16.16 -0.68
CA LEU A 187 16.44 15.56 -2.02
C LEU A 187 16.46 16.63 -3.11
N ILE A 188 15.76 17.76 -2.92
CA ILE A 188 15.80 18.90 -3.85
C ILE A 188 17.17 19.56 -3.86
N GLN A 189 17.81 19.74 -2.71
CA GLN A 189 19.15 20.32 -2.59
C GLN A 189 20.21 19.42 -3.26
N TYR A 190 20.03 18.10 -3.24
CA TYR A 190 20.86 17.15 -3.98
C TYR A 190 20.64 17.22 -5.51
N GLY A 191 19.64 17.95 -5.96
CA GLY A 191 19.35 18.18 -7.37
C GLY A 191 18.22 17.33 -7.96
N LEU A 192 17.49 16.59 -7.13
CA LEU A 192 16.30 15.87 -7.57
C LEU A 192 15.12 16.85 -7.72
N LYS A 193 14.28 16.60 -8.72
CA LYS A 193 13.02 17.31 -8.94
C LYS A 193 11.87 16.47 -8.41
N GLN A 194 11.02 17.06 -7.56
CA GLN A 194 9.78 16.44 -7.11
C GLN A 194 8.77 16.36 -8.26
N SER A 195 8.07 15.25 -8.39
CA SER A 195 6.96 15.09 -9.33
C SER A 195 5.78 15.98 -8.97
N SER A 196 5.10 16.48 -9.99
CA SER A 196 3.87 17.27 -9.83
C SER A 196 2.63 16.39 -9.62
N VAL A 197 2.73 15.08 -9.87
CA VAL A 197 1.62 14.12 -9.81
C VAL A 197 1.67 13.29 -8.53
N ASP A 198 2.85 12.73 -8.21
CA ASP A 198 3.07 11.98 -6.95
C ASP A 198 4.14 12.72 -6.12
N PRO A 199 3.77 13.39 -5.02
CA PRO A 199 4.70 14.17 -4.22
C PRO A 199 5.87 13.37 -3.61
N CYS A 200 5.74 12.03 -3.54
CA CYS A 200 6.76 11.14 -3.01
C CYS A 200 7.77 10.66 -4.09
N LEU A 201 7.54 11.02 -5.35
CA LEU A 201 8.43 10.68 -6.46
C LEU A 201 9.39 11.84 -6.75
N PHE A 202 10.68 11.53 -6.79
CA PHE A 202 11.76 12.46 -7.09
C PHE A 202 12.63 11.90 -8.23
N SER A 203 13.13 12.76 -9.13
CA SER A 203 13.94 12.31 -10.25
C SER A 203 14.91 13.39 -10.75
N LYS A 204 16.04 12.96 -11.28
CA LYS A 204 16.98 13.76 -12.10
C LYS A 204 17.52 12.87 -13.22
N PRO A 205 18.21 13.40 -14.25
CA PRO A 205 18.87 12.54 -15.25
C PRO A 205 19.73 11.48 -14.57
N GLY A 206 19.51 10.21 -14.91
CA GLY A 206 20.24 9.06 -14.36
C GLY A 206 19.74 8.55 -13.00
N MET A 207 18.74 9.18 -12.39
CA MET A 207 18.27 8.74 -11.04
C MET A 207 16.76 8.92 -10.86
N MET A 208 16.13 7.93 -10.22
CA MET A 208 14.77 8.00 -9.69
C MET A 208 14.78 7.60 -8.21
N ALA A 209 13.94 8.24 -7.40
CA ALA A 209 13.79 7.95 -5.98
C ALA A 209 12.32 8.06 -5.56
N VAL A 210 11.84 7.10 -4.80
CA VAL A 210 10.47 7.06 -4.26
C VAL A 210 10.53 6.97 -2.75
N LEU A 211 9.98 7.97 -2.07
CA LEU A 211 9.96 8.07 -0.62
C LEU A 211 8.70 7.41 -0.06
N TRP A 212 8.87 6.49 0.89
CA TRP A 212 7.81 5.89 1.67
C TRP A 212 8.09 6.07 3.17
N VAL A 213 7.66 7.18 3.74
CA VAL A 213 7.89 7.60 5.13
C VAL A 213 9.39 7.69 5.43
N ASP A 214 9.98 6.67 6.06
CA ASP A 214 11.40 6.53 6.40
C ASP A 214 12.19 5.65 5.42
N ASP A 215 11.50 4.93 4.54
CA ASP A 215 12.11 4.09 3.51
C ASP A 215 12.21 4.82 2.15
N LEU A 216 13.29 4.58 1.42
CA LEU A 216 13.51 5.12 0.07
C LEU A 216 13.87 3.99 -0.90
N VAL A 217 13.12 3.86 -2.00
CA VAL A 217 13.49 3.02 -3.14
C VAL A 217 14.12 3.89 -4.20
N MET A 218 15.28 3.49 -4.69
CA MET A 218 16.03 4.25 -5.68
C MET A 218 16.43 3.39 -6.88
N ALA A 219 16.58 4.04 -8.03
CA ALA A 219 17.12 3.46 -9.23
C ALA A 219 18.16 4.39 -9.84
N PHE A 220 19.32 3.87 -10.18
CA PHE A 220 20.47 4.60 -10.70
C PHE A 220 20.92 4.02 -12.05
N GLU A 221 21.15 4.91 -13.02
CA GLU A 221 21.78 4.55 -14.29
C GLU A 221 23.24 4.12 -14.10
N ARG A 222 23.97 4.84 -13.24
CA ARG A 222 25.37 4.61 -12.94
C ARG A 222 25.52 4.14 -11.48
N PRO A 223 26.03 2.92 -11.24
CA PRO A 223 26.13 2.34 -9.90
C PRO A 223 26.89 3.19 -8.86
N HIS A 224 27.91 3.95 -9.27
CA HIS A 224 28.71 4.79 -8.37
C HIS A 224 27.94 6.01 -7.83
N GLU A 225 26.86 6.45 -8.51
CA GLU A 225 26.01 7.54 -7.98
C GLU A 225 25.29 7.17 -6.68
N THR A 226 25.24 5.89 -6.32
CA THR A 226 24.73 5.44 -5.02
C THR A 226 25.59 5.99 -3.87
N ASP A 227 26.91 5.88 -3.99
CA ASP A 227 27.84 6.35 -2.97
C ASP A 227 27.83 7.89 -2.85
N GLU A 228 27.76 8.58 -4.00
CA GLU A 228 27.63 10.05 -4.05
C GLU A 228 26.36 10.53 -3.33
N PHE A 229 25.24 9.85 -3.58
CA PHE A 229 23.98 10.15 -2.89
C PHE A 229 24.09 9.94 -1.38
N PHE A 230 24.68 8.83 -0.98
CA PHE A 230 24.83 8.47 0.43
C PHE A 230 25.69 9.48 1.19
N GLU A 231 26.83 9.88 0.64
CA GLU A 231 27.69 10.90 1.25
C GLU A 231 27.00 12.27 1.31
N ALA A 232 26.29 12.68 0.25
CA ALA A 232 25.52 13.92 0.27
C ALA A 232 24.43 13.92 1.35
N MET A 233 23.72 12.81 1.57
CA MET A 233 22.72 12.74 2.63
C MET A 233 23.35 12.81 4.02
N LYS A 234 24.55 12.24 4.22
CA LYS A 234 25.33 12.42 5.46
C LYS A 234 25.74 13.87 5.69
N GLU A 235 26.18 14.57 4.65
CA GLU A 235 26.51 16.00 4.73
C GLU A 235 25.29 16.86 5.11
N PHE A 236 24.07 16.42 4.73
CA PHE A 236 22.81 17.05 5.17
C PHE A 236 22.41 16.65 6.60
N GLY A 237 23.20 15.83 7.28
CA GLY A 237 22.99 15.42 8.67
C GLY A 237 22.12 14.19 8.87
N PHE A 238 21.83 13.43 7.80
CA PHE A 238 21.05 12.19 7.92
C PHE A 238 21.96 10.97 8.15
N THR A 239 21.46 10.04 8.96
CA THR A 239 22.04 8.71 9.10
C THR A 239 21.18 7.72 8.31
N LEU A 240 21.79 7.07 7.31
CA LEU A 240 21.13 6.10 6.44
C LEU A 240 21.76 4.73 6.56
N THR A 241 20.94 3.72 6.42
CA THR A 241 21.36 2.35 6.12
C THR A 241 20.92 2.02 4.70
N MET A 242 21.84 1.56 3.87
CA MET A 242 21.57 1.21 2.48
C MET A 242 21.74 -0.29 2.28
N ASP A 243 20.76 -0.90 1.61
CA ASP A 243 20.87 -2.23 1.04
C ASP A 243 21.22 -2.09 -0.45
N ASP A 244 22.38 -2.61 -0.83
CA ASP A 244 22.94 -2.50 -2.20
C ASP A 244 22.08 -3.15 -3.29
N SER A 245 21.11 -3.95 -2.90
CA SER A 245 20.13 -4.61 -3.76
C SER A 245 18.73 -4.50 -3.19
N LEU A 246 17.75 -4.48 -4.09
CA LEU A 246 16.33 -4.55 -3.69
C LEU A 246 15.96 -6.02 -3.45
N GLU A 247 16.19 -6.53 -2.22
CA GLU A 247 15.78 -7.88 -1.83
C GLU A 247 14.44 -7.91 -1.12
N ALA A 248 14.14 -6.87 -0.33
CA ALA A 248 12.88 -6.72 0.38
C ALA A 248 12.49 -5.25 0.53
N PHE A 249 11.21 -4.95 0.38
CA PHE A 249 10.66 -3.62 0.62
C PHE A 249 9.21 -3.74 1.11
N LEU A 250 8.89 -3.10 2.21
CA LEU A 250 7.55 -3.09 2.83
C LEU A 250 6.96 -4.50 3.00
N GLY A 251 7.78 -5.48 3.39
CA GLY A 251 7.34 -6.86 3.59
C GLY A 251 7.05 -7.64 2.31
N ILE A 252 7.47 -7.13 1.16
CA ILE A 252 7.51 -7.84 -0.12
C ILE A 252 8.95 -8.28 -0.38
N LYS A 253 9.13 -9.54 -0.73
CA LYS A 253 10.40 -10.09 -1.18
C LYS A 253 10.52 -9.92 -2.70
N PHE A 254 11.67 -9.44 -3.15
CA PHE A 254 12.02 -9.28 -4.56
C PHE A 254 13.09 -10.31 -4.90
N GLU A 255 12.72 -11.34 -5.63
CA GLU A 255 13.64 -12.38 -6.06
C GLU A 255 14.04 -12.14 -7.51
N SER A 256 15.33 -11.85 -7.74
CA SER A 256 15.85 -11.68 -9.11
C SER A 256 15.72 -12.98 -9.91
N MET A 257 15.23 -12.85 -11.14
CA MET A 257 15.02 -14.00 -12.03
C MET A 257 16.19 -14.14 -13.03
N PRO A 258 16.58 -15.38 -13.39
CA PRO A 258 17.73 -15.61 -14.30
C PRO A 258 17.59 -14.96 -15.67
N ASP A 259 16.37 -14.78 -16.15
CA ASP A 259 16.03 -14.19 -17.44
C ASP A 259 15.66 -12.69 -17.35
N GLY A 260 16.01 -12.06 -16.22
CA GLY A 260 15.70 -10.67 -15.89
C GLY A 260 14.33 -10.50 -15.22
N GLY A 261 14.19 -9.41 -14.48
CA GLY A 261 12.98 -9.11 -13.74
C GLY A 261 12.98 -9.62 -12.29
N PHE A 262 11.83 -9.43 -11.62
CA PHE A 262 11.62 -9.83 -10.24
C PHE A 262 10.40 -10.74 -10.10
N ASN A 263 10.50 -11.73 -9.20
CA ASN A 263 9.35 -12.42 -8.63
C ASN A 263 9.03 -11.76 -7.26
N LEU A 264 7.86 -11.15 -7.15
CA LEU A 264 7.40 -10.43 -5.96
C LEU A 264 6.56 -11.35 -5.10
N THR A 265 7.03 -11.70 -3.89
CA THR A 265 6.38 -12.66 -3.00
C THR A 265 6.27 -12.15 -1.56
N GLN A 266 5.36 -12.75 -0.79
CA GLN A 266 5.17 -12.44 0.65
C GLN A 266 4.98 -13.72 1.48
N PRO A 267 5.91 -14.69 1.44
CA PRO A 267 5.73 -15.99 2.09
C PRO A 267 5.60 -15.89 3.61
N ALA A 268 6.31 -14.97 4.26
CA ALA A 268 6.22 -14.75 5.70
C ALA A 268 4.83 -14.26 6.14
N LEU A 269 4.19 -13.37 5.37
CA LEU A 269 2.83 -12.92 5.64
C LEU A 269 1.82 -14.06 5.45
N ILE A 270 1.96 -14.85 4.38
CA ILE A 270 1.10 -16.01 4.12
C ILE A 270 1.22 -17.02 5.26
N GLN A 271 2.45 -17.30 5.71
CA GLN A 271 2.69 -18.22 6.82
C GLN A 271 2.00 -17.73 8.12
N ARG A 272 2.12 -16.45 8.46
CA ARG A 272 1.42 -15.85 9.60
C ARG A 272 -0.10 -15.97 9.51
N ILE A 273 -0.67 -15.75 8.33
CA ILE A 273 -2.13 -15.90 8.12
C ILE A 273 -2.55 -17.34 8.39
N ILE A 274 -1.79 -18.33 7.89
CA ILE A 274 -2.05 -19.77 8.10
C ILE A 274 -1.99 -20.12 9.59
N GLU A 275 -0.99 -19.65 10.31
CA GLU A 275 -0.80 -19.88 11.75
C GLU A 275 -1.90 -19.22 12.57
N ASN A 276 -2.19 -17.95 12.33
CA ASN A 276 -3.21 -17.19 13.05
C ASN A 276 -4.63 -17.74 12.84
N THR A 277 -4.88 -18.47 11.75
CA THR A 277 -6.15 -19.15 11.50
C THR A 277 -6.17 -20.60 11.97
N GLY A 278 -5.07 -21.12 12.54
CA GLY A 278 -4.95 -22.50 12.99
C GLY A 278 -4.92 -23.53 11.85
N MET A 279 -4.58 -23.11 10.62
CA MET A 279 -4.71 -23.93 9.41
C MET A 279 -3.38 -24.52 8.90
N THR A 280 -2.42 -24.75 9.78
CA THR A 280 -1.07 -25.25 9.43
C THR A 280 -1.07 -26.62 8.74
N GLN A 281 -2.09 -27.43 8.97
CA GLN A 281 -2.24 -28.79 8.39
C GLN A 281 -3.45 -28.91 7.46
N CYS A 282 -3.86 -27.82 6.82
CA CYS A 282 -5.03 -27.84 5.95
C CYS A 282 -4.71 -28.39 4.54
N ASN A 283 -5.66 -29.08 3.95
CA ASN A 283 -5.59 -29.43 2.52
C ASN A 283 -5.74 -28.19 1.66
N SER A 284 -4.92 -28.06 0.62
CA SER A 284 -4.99 -26.94 -0.33
C SER A 284 -6.32 -26.88 -1.10
N SER A 285 -6.71 -25.68 -1.52
CA SER A 285 -7.83 -25.44 -2.43
C SER A 285 -7.32 -24.99 -3.81
N PRO A 286 -7.92 -25.44 -4.92
CA PRO A 286 -7.47 -25.05 -6.27
C PRO A 286 -7.84 -23.62 -6.64
N THR A 287 -8.85 -23.02 -5.97
CA THR A 287 -9.32 -21.64 -6.22
C THR A 287 -9.62 -20.93 -4.90
N PRO A 288 -9.38 -19.61 -4.81
CA PRO A 288 -9.61 -18.84 -3.58
C PRO A 288 -11.11 -18.59 -3.30
N ALA A 289 -11.95 -18.55 -4.34
CA ALA A 289 -13.40 -18.45 -4.23
C ALA A 289 -14.07 -19.77 -4.65
N ALA A 290 -15.27 -20.03 -4.13
CA ALA A 290 -16.07 -21.16 -4.60
C ALA A 290 -16.60 -20.86 -6.00
N PRO A 291 -16.36 -21.73 -7.00
CA PRO A 291 -16.82 -21.49 -8.36
C PRO A 291 -18.34 -21.33 -8.42
N ASN A 292 -18.80 -20.34 -9.18
CA ASN A 292 -20.23 -20.04 -9.41
C ASN A 292 -21.07 -19.81 -8.13
N GLN A 293 -20.41 -19.48 -7.01
CA GLN A 293 -21.06 -19.21 -5.73
C GLN A 293 -20.61 -17.85 -5.20
N PRO A 294 -21.30 -16.75 -5.53
CA PRO A 294 -21.02 -15.45 -4.94
C PRO A 294 -21.36 -15.47 -3.43
N LEU A 295 -20.58 -14.76 -2.64
CA LEU A 295 -20.75 -14.69 -1.20
C LEU A 295 -21.78 -13.61 -0.84
N GLY A 296 -22.90 -14.00 -0.22
CA GLY A 296 -23.97 -13.11 0.24
C GLY A 296 -23.88 -12.75 1.71
N LYS A 297 -24.82 -11.93 2.18
CA LYS A 297 -24.88 -11.45 3.59
C LYS A 297 -25.25 -12.53 4.61
N ASP A 298 -25.91 -13.59 4.18
CA ASP A 298 -26.32 -14.72 5.02
C ASP A 298 -27.02 -14.29 6.34
N PRO A 299 -28.15 -13.56 6.27
CA PRO A 299 -28.78 -12.97 7.45
C PRO A 299 -29.25 -14.01 8.47
N GLU A 300 -29.65 -15.21 8.03
CA GLU A 300 -30.05 -16.33 8.88
C GLU A 300 -28.88 -17.25 9.25
N GLY A 301 -27.65 -16.91 8.81
CA GLY A 301 -26.47 -17.71 9.07
C GLY A 301 -26.03 -17.66 10.54
N GLU A 302 -25.45 -18.76 11.00
CA GLU A 302 -24.88 -18.86 12.34
C GLU A 302 -23.80 -17.78 12.56
N PRO A 303 -23.74 -17.15 13.75
CA PRO A 303 -22.66 -16.27 14.12
C PRO A 303 -21.30 -16.96 13.96
N MET A 304 -20.28 -16.20 13.58
CA MET A 304 -18.94 -16.73 13.46
C MET A 304 -18.45 -17.31 14.80
N ASN A 305 -18.06 -18.57 14.80
CA ASN A 305 -17.52 -19.30 15.95
C ASN A 305 -16.07 -19.73 15.69
N GLU A 306 -15.17 -18.77 15.55
CA GLU A 306 -13.74 -19.00 15.31
C GLU A 306 -12.91 -18.30 16.40
N THR A 307 -11.74 -18.86 16.72
CA THR A 307 -10.83 -18.30 17.74
C THR A 307 -10.02 -17.11 17.26
N TRP A 308 -10.00 -16.85 15.95
CA TRP A 308 -9.22 -15.78 15.32
C TRP A 308 -10.07 -14.54 14.99
N SER A 309 -9.43 -13.39 14.92
CA SER A 309 -10.07 -12.11 14.59
C SER A 309 -10.32 -11.98 13.09
N TYR A 310 -11.59 -11.99 12.67
CA TYR A 310 -11.99 -11.81 11.27
C TYR A 310 -11.43 -10.52 10.66
N PRO A 311 -11.58 -9.32 11.28
CA PRO A 311 -11.02 -8.09 10.73
C PRO A 311 -9.51 -8.12 10.54
N SER A 312 -8.78 -8.74 11.47
CA SER A 312 -7.31 -8.84 11.41
C SER A 312 -6.85 -9.71 10.25
N ILE A 313 -7.48 -10.88 10.06
CA ILE A 313 -7.15 -11.79 8.96
C ILE A 313 -7.52 -11.15 7.62
N VAL A 314 -8.70 -10.55 7.49
CA VAL A 314 -9.13 -9.87 6.26
C VAL A 314 -8.21 -8.68 5.94
N GLY A 315 -7.76 -7.91 6.94
CA GLY A 315 -6.77 -6.85 6.75
C GLY A 315 -5.44 -7.37 6.19
N SER A 316 -4.95 -8.49 6.71
CA SER A 316 -3.74 -9.15 6.19
C SER A 316 -3.92 -9.67 4.75
N LEU A 317 -5.09 -10.25 4.45
CA LEU A 317 -5.44 -10.71 3.11
C LEU A 317 -5.59 -9.54 2.12
N LEU A 318 -6.15 -8.40 2.54
CA LEU A 318 -6.22 -7.17 1.73
C LEU A 318 -4.81 -6.68 1.36
N TYR A 319 -3.90 -6.62 2.34
CA TYR A 319 -2.51 -6.22 2.08
C TYR A 319 -1.84 -7.17 1.08
N LEU A 320 -2.01 -8.47 1.23
CA LEU A 320 -1.47 -9.48 0.32
C LEU A 320 -2.07 -9.35 -1.10
N SER A 321 -3.38 -9.18 -1.21
CA SER A 321 -4.10 -9.11 -2.49
C SER A 321 -3.77 -7.87 -3.31
N THR A 322 -3.45 -6.75 -2.66
CA THR A 322 -3.11 -5.48 -3.34
C THR A 322 -1.63 -5.38 -3.71
N ASN A 323 -0.78 -6.20 -3.10
CA ASN A 323 0.67 -6.10 -3.31
C ASN A 323 1.25 -7.17 -4.24
N THR A 324 1.01 -8.45 -3.96
CA THR A 324 1.66 -9.54 -4.69
C THR A 324 0.71 -10.61 -5.23
N ARG A 325 -0.54 -10.63 -4.75
CA ARG A 325 -1.49 -11.72 -5.03
C ARG A 325 -2.80 -11.22 -5.67
N PRO A 326 -2.77 -10.71 -6.92
CA PRO A 326 -4.00 -10.35 -7.65
C PRO A 326 -5.00 -11.52 -7.76
N ASP A 327 -4.54 -12.74 -7.74
CA ASP A 327 -5.35 -13.97 -7.80
C ASP A 327 -6.36 -14.14 -6.65
N ILE A 328 -6.11 -13.56 -5.49
CA ILE A 328 -7.07 -13.58 -4.39
C ILE A 328 -7.92 -12.30 -4.31
N CYS A 329 -7.68 -11.31 -5.17
CA CYS A 329 -8.28 -9.97 -5.06
C CYS A 329 -9.82 -10.03 -5.04
N PHE A 330 -10.45 -10.78 -5.94
CA PHE A 330 -11.90 -10.99 -5.97
C PHE A 330 -12.38 -11.61 -4.65
N ALA A 331 -11.82 -12.74 -4.24
CA ALA A 331 -12.25 -13.46 -3.04
C ALA A 331 -12.09 -12.62 -1.77
N VAL A 332 -10.98 -11.89 -1.64
CA VAL A 332 -10.74 -10.97 -0.52
C VAL A 332 -11.72 -9.81 -0.52
N SER A 333 -12.01 -9.22 -1.69
CA SER A 333 -13.02 -8.18 -1.82
C SER A 333 -14.43 -8.67 -1.40
N GLN A 334 -14.75 -9.94 -1.60
CA GLN A 334 -16.01 -10.52 -1.14
C GLN A 334 -16.06 -10.61 0.39
N VAL A 335 -15.07 -11.22 1.03
CA VAL A 335 -15.06 -11.41 2.49
C VAL A 335 -14.91 -10.08 3.24
N ALA A 336 -14.25 -9.08 2.67
CA ALA A 336 -14.08 -7.76 3.28
C ALA A 336 -15.42 -7.02 3.51
N ARG A 337 -16.47 -7.35 2.78
CA ARG A 337 -17.82 -6.76 2.94
C ARG A 337 -18.42 -7.07 4.32
N PHE A 338 -18.02 -8.15 4.97
CA PHE A 338 -18.65 -8.72 6.15
C PHE A 338 -17.82 -8.52 7.43
N THR A 339 -16.88 -7.57 7.41
CA THR A 339 -15.94 -7.33 8.53
C THR A 339 -16.64 -6.91 9.84
N HIS A 340 -17.81 -6.26 9.75
CA HIS A 340 -18.55 -5.77 10.93
C HIS A 340 -19.44 -6.82 11.58
N ASP A 341 -20.03 -7.72 10.79
CA ASP A 341 -20.93 -8.79 11.26
C ASP A 341 -20.66 -10.08 10.47
N PRO A 342 -19.52 -10.76 10.73
CA PRO A 342 -19.18 -11.98 10.03
C PRO A 342 -20.03 -13.16 10.50
N LYS A 343 -20.56 -13.95 9.57
CA LYS A 343 -21.23 -15.23 9.81
C LYS A 343 -20.24 -16.40 9.60
N GLN A 344 -20.64 -17.60 10.00
CA GLN A 344 -19.80 -18.80 9.83
C GLN A 344 -19.53 -19.11 8.34
N SER A 345 -20.46 -18.80 7.45
CA SER A 345 -20.28 -18.89 5.99
C SER A 345 -19.13 -17.98 5.50
N HIS A 346 -19.05 -16.76 6.04
CA HIS A 346 -17.98 -15.80 5.73
C HIS A 346 -16.62 -16.31 6.24
N ALA A 347 -16.56 -16.87 7.45
CA ALA A 347 -15.37 -17.48 8.00
C ALA A 347 -14.90 -18.69 7.14
N THR A 348 -15.85 -19.49 6.66
CA THR A 348 -15.57 -20.61 5.73
C THR A 348 -14.98 -20.12 4.41
N ALA A 349 -15.47 -18.98 3.88
CA ALA A 349 -14.90 -18.36 2.68
C ALA A 349 -13.46 -17.86 2.93
N VAL A 350 -13.18 -17.23 4.08
CA VAL A 350 -11.80 -16.86 4.49
C VAL A 350 -10.90 -18.10 4.56
N LYS A 351 -11.36 -19.18 5.23
CA LYS A 351 -10.62 -20.45 5.30
C LYS A 351 -10.31 -21.04 3.92
N ARG A 352 -11.20 -20.88 2.93
CA ARG A 352 -10.93 -21.30 1.56
C ARG A 352 -9.80 -20.49 0.93
N ILE A 353 -9.75 -19.16 1.13
CA ILE A 353 -8.62 -18.32 0.68
C ILE A 353 -7.32 -18.80 1.33
N VAL A 354 -7.32 -19.06 2.64
CA VAL A 354 -6.14 -19.53 3.36
C VAL A 354 -5.67 -20.90 2.84
N ARG A 355 -6.58 -21.82 2.54
CA ARG A 355 -6.24 -23.12 1.92
C ARG A 355 -5.63 -22.98 0.54
N TYR A 356 -6.11 -22.02 -0.27
CA TYR A 356 -5.51 -21.71 -1.56
C TYR A 356 -4.09 -21.14 -1.39
N LEU A 357 -3.89 -20.22 -0.45
CA LEU A 357 -2.59 -19.65 -0.13
C LEU A 357 -1.61 -20.69 0.42
N ALA A 358 -2.08 -21.63 1.24
CA ALA A 358 -1.24 -22.73 1.75
C ALA A 358 -0.66 -23.60 0.60
N GLY A 359 -1.40 -23.81 -0.46
CA GLY A 359 -0.95 -24.52 -1.65
C GLY A 359 -0.11 -23.69 -2.63
N THR A 360 0.01 -22.36 -2.41
CA THR A 360 0.69 -21.43 -3.33
C THR A 360 1.56 -20.41 -2.58
N LYS A 361 2.22 -20.84 -1.50
CA LYS A 361 2.96 -20.00 -0.57
C LYS A 361 4.14 -19.26 -1.22
N ASP A 362 4.81 -19.93 -2.15
CA ASP A 362 5.97 -19.47 -2.91
C ASP A 362 5.61 -18.62 -4.13
N LYS A 363 4.32 -18.44 -4.41
CA LYS A 363 3.83 -17.75 -5.60
C LYS A 363 3.52 -16.27 -5.32
N GLY A 364 3.69 -15.46 -6.36
CA GLY A 364 3.46 -14.02 -6.30
C GLY A 364 3.16 -13.42 -7.66
N SER A 365 3.69 -12.24 -7.95
CA SER A 365 3.57 -11.58 -9.25
C SER A 365 4.92 -11.44 -9.91
N VAL A 366 5.02 -11.84 -11.18
CA VAL A 366 6.21 -11.68 -12.00
C VAL A 366 6.23 -10.27 -12.58
N MET A 367 7.33 -9.56 -12.37
CA MET A 367 7.62 -8.26 -12.99
C MET A 367 8.77 -8.44 -13.98
N ARG A 368 8.43 -8.58 -15.27
CA ARG A 368 9.36 -8.77 -16.37
C ARG A 368 8.93 -7.86 -17.53
N PRO A 369 9.53 -6.66 -17.64
CA PRO A 369 9.18 -5.72 -18.71
C PRO A 369 9.51 -6.25 -20.10
N ASP A 370 8.67 -5.92 -21.07
CA ASP A 370 8.87 -6.24 -22.49
C ASP A 370 9.72 -5.20 -23.25
N GLY A 371 10.24 -4.21 -22.55
CA GLY A 371 11.07 -3.13 -23.10
C GLY A 371 10.29 -1.96 -23.70
N LYS A 372 8.96 -1.98 -23.69
CA LYS A 372 8.11 -0.90 -24.18
C LYS A 372 7.59 0.00 -23.04
N LEU A 373 7.25 1.23 -23.37
CA LEU A 373 6.58 2.16 -22.44
C LEU A 373 5.07 2.23 -22.70
N GLU A 374 4.48 1.12 -23.13
CA GLU A 374 3.06 1.01 -23.37
C GLU A 374 2.31 0.84 -22.04
N ILE A 375 1.25 1.64 -21.85
CA ILE A 375 0.30 1.48 -20.76
C ILE A 375 -0.99 0.93 -21.36
N ASN A 376 -1.45 -0.21 -20.87
CA ASN A 376 -2.74 -0.76 -21.26
C ASN A 376 -3.59 -1.11 -20.02
N CYS A 377 -4.90 -1.06 -20.20
CA CYS A 377 -5.84 -1.47 -19.16
C CYS A 377 -6.98 -2.30 -19.74
N MET A 378 -7.56 -3.11 -18.86
CA MET A 378 -8.79 -3.86 -19.11
C MET A 378 -9.73 -3.60 -17.96
N SER A 379 -11.01 -3.46 -18.25
CA SER A 379 -12.09 -3.34 -17.27
C SER A 379 -13.25 -4.25 -17.62
N ASP A 380 -13.91 -4.76 -16.60
CA ASP A 380 -15.09 -5.63 -16.71
C ASP A 380 -16.07 -5.31 -15.59
N ALA A 381 -17.35 -5.54 -15.80
CA ALA A 381 -18.37 -5.42 -14.78
C ALA A 381 -19.33 -6.61 -14.74
N ASP A 382 -19.44 -7.23 -13.57
CA ASP A 382 -20.49 -8.21 -13.28
C ASP A 382 -21.79 -7.48 -12.89
N PHE A 383 -22.71 -7.33 -13.85
CA PHE A 383 -23.96 -6.60 -13.68
C PHE A 383 -24.89 -7.29 -12.70
N ALA A 384 -25.19 -6.61 -11.58
CA ALA A 384 -26.09 -7.10 -10.53
C ALA A 384 -25.78 -8.54 -10.06
N GLY A 385 -24.50 -8.91 -9.97
CA GLY A 385 -24.05 -10.28 -9.66
C GLY A 385 -24.45 -10.79 -8.28
N LEU A 386 -24.97 -9.91 -7.41
CA LEU A 386 -25.52 -10.27 -6.09
C LEU A 386 -27.06 -10.38 -6.10
N TYR A 387 -27.70 -10.22 -7.23
CA TYR A 387 -29.15 -10.40 -7.36
C TYR A 387 -29.54 -11.85 -7.01
N LYS A 388 -30.54 -12.03 -6.15
CA LYS A 388 -30.94 -13.31 -5.54
C LYS A 388 -29.90 -13.95 -4.58
N VAL A 389 -28.79 -13.30 -4.31
CA VAL A 389 -27.78 -13.73 -3.34
C VAL A 389 -27.93 -12.92 -2.04
N ASP A 390 -27.98 -11.61 -2.17
CA ASP A 390 -28.34 -10.71 -1.06
C ASP A 390 -29.87 -10.52 -1.04
N PRO A 391 -30.47 -10.22 0.13
CA PRO A 391 -31.90 -9.92 0.24
C PRO A 391 -32.33 -8.83 -0.75
N PRO A 392 -33.46 -9.01 -1.48
CA PRO A 392 -33.86 -8.12 -2.56
C PRO A 392 -34.20 -6.69 -2.11
N GLU A 393 -34.58 -6.50 -0.85
CA GLU A 393 -34.84 -5.20 -0.24
C GLU A 393 -33.57 -4.38 0.05
N GLN A 394 -32.42 -4.98 -0.11
CA GLN A 394 -31.13 -4.33 0.13
C GLN A 394 -30.51 -3.81 -1.17
N VAL A 395 -30.01 -2.59 -1.15
CA VAL A 395 -29.35 -1.96 -2.31
C VAL A 395 -28.19 -2.80 -2.84
N SER A 396 -27.49 -3.51 -1.96
CA SER A 396 -26.36 -4.36 -2.36
C SER A 396 -26.75 -5.47 -3.35
N SER A 397 -28.00 -5.94 -3.33
CA SER A 397 -28.50 -6.97 -4.27
C SER A 397 -28.51 -6.48 -5.71
N ALA A 398 -28.74 -5.18 -5.94
CA ALA A 398 -28.78 -4.54 -7.25
C ALA A 398 -27.42 -3.94 -7.69
N GLN A 399 -26.41 -3.92 -6.80
CA GLN A 399 -25.11 -3.37 -7.13
C GLN A 399 -24.33 -4.29 -8.06
N SER A 400 -23.69 -3.70 -9.06
CA SER A 400 -22.74 -4.37 -9.95
C SER A 400 -21.34 -4.39 -9.32
N ARG A 401 -20.52 -5.32 -9.75
CA ARG A 401 -19.10 -5.38 -9.36
C ARG A 401 -18.23 -4.99 -10.52
N MET A 402 -17.29 -4.08 -10.33
CA MET A 402 -16.26 -3.80 -11.32
C MET A 402 -14.94 -4.45 -10.94
N GLY A 403 -14.21 -4.86 -11.96
CA GLY A 403 -12.83 -5.31 -11.89
C GLY A 403 -11.99 -4.63 -12.95
N TYR A 404 -10.75 -4.34 -12.63
CA TYR A 404 -9.82 -3.81 -13.61
C TYR A 404 -8.37 -4.15 -13.31
N LEU A 405 -7.56 -4.04 -14.33
CA LEU A 405 -6.10 -4.09 -14.25
C LEU A 405 -5.47 -3.05 -15.19
N ILE A 406 -4.34 -2.50 -14.76
CA ILE A 406 -3.51 -1.59 -15.55
C ILE A 406 -2.12 -2.18 -15.61
N ARG A 407 -1.54 -2.26 -16.82
CA ARG A 407 -0.18 -2.75 -17.07
C ARG A 407 0.69 -1.65 -17.68
N MET A 408 2.00 -1.77 -17.50
CA MET A 408 3.01 -1.01 -18.22
C MET A 408 4.13 -1.95 -18.63
N GLY A 409 4.51 -1.94 -19.90
CA GLY A 409 5.54 -2.83 -20.44
C GLY A 409 5.25 -4.30 -20.15
N GLY A 410 4.00 -4.75 -20.25
CA GLY A 410 3.55 -6.10 -19.91
C GLY A 410 3.41 -6.39 -18.41
N CYS A 411 3.95 -5.57 -17.51
CA CYS A 411 3.92 -5.78 -16.05
C CYS A 411 2.70 -5.15 -15.40
N MET A 412 2.20 -5.80 -14.35
CA MET A 412 1.08 -5.29 -13.56
C MET A 412 1.47 -4.04 -12.75
N LEU A 413 0.77 -2.93 -12.93
CA LEU A 413 0.91 -1.72 -12.12
C LEU A 413 -0.11 -1.68 -10.99
N ILE A 414 -1.39 -1.89 -11.32
CA ILE A 414 -2.50 -1.84 -10.39
C ILE A 414 -3.64 -2.73 -10.85
N TRP A 415 -4.39 -3.29 -9.90
CA TRP A 415 -5.59 -4.09 -10.13
C TRP A 415 -6.57 -3.88 -8.99
N LYS A 416 -7.84 -4.12 -9.25
CA LYS A 416 -8.88 -3.92 -8.25
C LYS A 416 -10.11 -4.77 -8.52
N SER A 417 -10.80 -5.14 -7.43
CA SER A 417 -12.15 -5.70 -7.43
C SER A 417 -12.98 -4.94 -6.39
N GLN A 418 -14.11 -4.33 -6.80
CA GLN A 418 -14.97 -3.62 -5.87
C GLN A 418 -16.41 -3.54 -6.36
N LEU A 419 -17.39 -3.36 -5.45
CA LEU A 419 -18.76 -3.02 -5.80
C LEU A 419 -18.83 -1.58 -6.33
N ILE A 420 -19.65 -1.38 -7.35
CA ILE A 420 -20.01 -0.05 -7.86
C ILE A 420 -20.95 0.59 -6.83
N SER A 421 -20.67 1.84 -6.47
CA SER A 421 -21.44 2.54 -5.43
C SER A 421 -22.87 2.93 -5.87
N SER A 422 -23.08 3.12 -7.16
CA SER A 422 -24.38 3.40 -7.78
C SER A 422 -25.00 2.14 -8.35
N VAL A 423 -26.33 2.08 -8.40
CA VAL A 423 -27.05 1.02 -9.11
C VAL A 423 -27.05 1.35 -10.59
N CYS A 424 -26.52 0.45 -11.41
CA CYS A 424 -26.58 0.55 -12.86
C CYS A 424 -27.89 -0.06 -13.38
N LEU A 425 -28.44 0.51 -14.43
CA LEU A 425 -29.71 0.07 -15.02
C LEU A 425 -29.55 -0.93 -16.17
N ALA A 426 -28.32 -1.09 -16.66
CA ALA A 426 -28.00 -2.01 -17.76
C ALA A 426 -26.54 -2.49 -17.66
N THR A 427 -26.25 -3.64 -18.27
CA THR A 427 -24.88 -4.18 -18.37
C THR A 427 -23.92 -3.16 -18.98
N ALA A 428 -24.31 -2.54 -20.11
CA ALA A 428 -23.48 -1.53 -20.78
C ALA A 428 -23.18 -0.31 -19.91
N GLU A 429 -24.05 0.06 -18.98
CA GLU A 429 -23.79 1.13 -18.01
C GLU A 429 -22.76 0.70 -16.96
N ALA A 430 -22.86 -0.52 -16.46
CA ALA A 430 -21.90 -1.06 -15.50
C ALA A 430 -20.49 -1.18 -16.12
N GLU A 431 -20.40 -1.66 -17.37
CA GLU A 431 -19.15 -1.73 -18.13
C GLU A 431 -18.56 -0.34 -18.39
N TYR A 432 -19.38 0.59 -18.86
CA TYR A 432 -18.93 1.95 -19.09
C TYR A 432 -18.48 2.66 -17.80
N TYR A 433 -19.14 2.38 -16.69
CA TYR A 433 -18.71 2.84 -15.36
C TYR A 433 -17.34 2.26 -15.01
N ALA A 434 -17.13 0.95 -15.20
CA ALA A 434 -15.86 0.28 -14.92
C ALA A 434 -14.75 0.86 -15.79
N LEU A 435 -14.97 1.06 -17.09
CA LEU A 435 -14.03 1.71 -18.01
C LEU A 435 -13.68 3.12 -17.53
N SER A 436 -14.67 3.97 -17.27
CA SER A 436 -14.47 5.34 -16.80
C SER A 436 -13.67 5.39 -15.50
N HIS A 437 -13.98 4.53 -14.52
CA HIS A 437 -13.25 4.46 -13.26
C HIS A 437 -11.79 4.02 -13.46
N THR A 438 -11.56 3.05 -14.34
CA THR A 438 -10.22 2.58 -14.70
C THR A 438 -9.40 3.68 -15.32
N LEU A 439 -9.97 4.44 -16.26
CA LEU A 439 -9.31 5.54 -16.94
C LEU A 439 -9.00 6.71 -16.00
N ARG A 440 -9.88 6.97 -15.03
CA ARG A 440 -9.59 7.95 -13.96
C ARG A 440 -8.35 7.58 -13.15
N THR A 441 -8.11 6.28 -12.95
CA THR A 441 -6.90 5.78 -12.27
C THR A 441 -5.69 5.79 -13.19
N LEU A 442 -5.86 5.49 -14.48
CA LEU A 442 -4.79 5.38 -15.48
C LEU A 442 -4.20 6.75 -15.86
N LEU A 443 -5.01 7.78 -16.02
CA LEU A 443 -4.57 9.09 -16.50
C LEU A 443 -3.47 9.74 -15.63
N PRO A 444 -3.53 9.73 -14.28
CA PRO A 444 -2.43 10.17 -13.44
C PRO A 444 -1.15 9.34 -13.64
N ILE A 445 -1.27 8.02 -13.81
CA ILE A 445 -0.14 7.11 -14.07
C ILE A 445 0.56 7.51 -15.36
N ARG A 446 -0.20 7.75 -16.44
CA ARG A 446 0.33 8.22 -17.71
C ARG A 446 1.08 9.56 -17.55
N ARG A 447 0.50 10.52 -16.84
CA ARG A 447 1.16 11.83 -16.59
C ARG A 447 2.47 11.66 -15.81
N THR A 448 2.50 10.76 -14.82
CA THR A 448 3.74 10.44 -14.10
C THR A 448 4.81 9.87 -15.02
N LEU A 449 4.46 8.95 -15.92
CA LEU A 449 5.39 8.41 -16.92
C LEU A 449 5.91 9.50 -17.86
N GLU A 450 5.03 10.35 -18.39
CA GLU A 450 5.41 11.47 -19.28
C GLU A 450 6.36 12.45 -18.58
N GLU A 451 6.12 12.74 -17.31
CA GLU A 451 6.99 13.60 -16.49
C GLU A 451 8.36 12.95 -16.29
N LEU A 452 8.42 11.67 -15.90
CA LEU A 452 9.66 10.93 -15.71
C LEU A 452 10.48 10.88 -17.00
N VAL A 453 9.88 10.49 -18.11
CA VAL A 453 10.54 10.38 -19.42
C VAL A 453 11.13 11.73 -19.86
N LYS A 454 10.47 12.84 -19.54
CA LYS A 454 10.97 14.19 -19.81
C LYS A 454 12.15 14.55 -18.93
N VAL A 455 12.07 14.33 -17.61
CA VAL A 455 13.12 14.65 -16.64
C VAL A 455 14.37 13.81 -16.89
N LEU A 456 14.19 12.51 -17.11
CA LEU A 456 15.27 11.53 -17.33
C LEU A 456 15.92 11.66 -18.72
N LYS A 457 15.40 12.52 -19.60
CA LYS A 457 15.91 12.73 -20.97
C LYS A 457 15.97 11.45 -21.81
N VAL A 458 14.97 10.56 -21.63
CA VAL A 458 14.88 9.29 -22.37
C VAL A 458 14.96 9.51 -23.87
N PRO A 459 15.64 8.65 -24.65
CA PRO A 459 15.75 8.78 -26.10
C PRO A 459 14.41 8.89 -26.82
N LEU A 460 14.34 9.68 -27.90
CA LEU A 460 13.11 9.91 -28.67
C LEU A 460 12.50 8.61 -29.22
N SER A 461 13.34 7.66 -29.63
CA SER A 461 12.90 6.34 -30.12
C SER A 461 12.07 5.58 -29.05
N LEU A 462 12.49 5.67 -27.81
CA LEU A 462 11.78 5.02 -26.71
C LEU A 462 10.54 5.83 -26.26
N ARG A 463 10.61 7.17 -26.32
CA ARG A 463 9.43 8.03 -26.08
C ARG A 463 8.31 7.76 -27.08
N ALA A 464 8.64 7.43 -28.31
CA ALA A 464 7.66 7.09 -29.34
C ALA A 464 6.88 5.79 -29.05
N THR A 465 7.36 4.96 -28.10
CA THR A 465 6.63 3.75 -27.64
C THR A 465 5.60 4.04 -26.56
N ILE A 466 5.48 5.28 -26.07
CA ILE A 466 4.45 5.65 -25.08
C ILE A 466 3.10 5.67 -25.79
N SER A 467 2.34 4.61 -25.60
CA SER A 467 0.95 4.48 -26.03
C SER A 467 0.06 4.18 -24.84
N THR A 468 -1.21 4.46 -24.99
CA THR A 468 -2.21 4.16 -23.96
C THR A 468 -3.42 3.55 -24.61
N THR A 469 -3.67 2.29 -24.29
CA THR A 469 -4.78 1.51 -24.84
C THR A 469 -5.67 0.99 -23.73
N ALA A 470 -6.97 1.27 -23.82
CA ALA A 470 -7.99 0.66 -22.98
C ALA A 470 -8.74 -0.40 -23.80
N HIS A 471 -8.88 -1.59 -23.24
CA HIS A 471 -9.59 -2.69 -23.87
C HIS A 471 -10.96 -2.88 -23.25
N GLU A 472 -11.98 -3.01 -24.10
CA GLU A 472 -13.39 -3.14 -23.73
C GLU A 472 -14.03 -4.25 -24.59
N ASP A 473 -14.76 -5.19 -23.97
CA ASP A 473 -15.43 -6.28 -24.68
C ASP A 473 -16.93 -6.04 -24.89
N ASN A 474 -17.51 -5.05 -24.21
CA ASN A 474 -18.89 -4.64 -24.40
C ASN A 474 -19.03 -3.65 -25.56
N SER A 475 -19.66 -4.08 -26.64
CA SER A 475 -19.82 -3.27 -27.86
C SER A 475 -20.56 -1.94 -27.64
N ALA A 476 -21.54 -1.89 -26.73
CA ALA A 476 -22.29 -0.67 -26.46
C ALA A 476 -21.45 0.35 -25.63
N ALA A 477 -20.66 -0.13 -24.65
CA ALA A 477 -19.71 0.69 -23.91
C ALA A 477 -18.61 1.21 -24.83
N LEU A 478 -18.09 0.35 -25.73
CA LEU A 478 -17.08 0.70 -26.72
C LEU A 478 -17.54 1.81 -27.68
N ILE A 479 -18.75 1.69 -28.23
CA ILE A 479 -19.34 2.71 -29.13
C ILE A 479 -19.48 4.04 -28.40
N LEU A 480 -19.98 4.03 -27.16
CA LEU A 480 -20.13 5.25 -26.38
C LEU A 480 -18.79 5.91 -26.07
N ALA A 481 -17.77 5.10 -25.79
CA ALA A 481 -16.42 5.59 -25.51
C ALA A 481 -15.73 6.22 -26.73
N ARG A 482 -15.99 5.72 -27.94
CA ARG A 482 -15.36 6.16 -29.19
C ARG A 482 -16.14 7.27 -29.89
N ASP A 483 -17.45 7.11 -30.02
CA ASP A 483 -18.29 7.97 -30.86
C ASP A 483 -18.84 9.17 -30.08
N HIS A 484 -18.72 9.16 -28.75
CA HIS A 484 -19.22 10.21 -27.86
C HIS A 484 -20.71 10.52 -28.05
N ARG A 485 -21.46 9.56 -28.58
CA ARG A 485 -22.86 9.73 -28.96
C ARG A 485 -23.80 9.34 -27.83
N LEU A 486 -24.42 10.32 -27.22
CA LEU A 486 -25.52 10.11 -26.28
C LEU A 486 -26.81 9.75 -27.03
N THR A 487 -27.41 8.64 -26.69
CA THR A 487 -28.70 8.17 -27.20
C THR A 487 -29.78 8.38 -26.15
N SER A 488 -31.06 8.17 -26.50
CA SER A 488 -32.14 8.19 -25.52
C SER A 488 -31.95 7.17 -24.37
N ARG A 489 -31.18 6.09 -24.61
CA ARG A 489 -30.89 5.04 -23.62
C ARG A 489 -29.67 5.38 -22.77
N THR A 490 -28.69 6.14 -23.27
CA THR A 490 -27.43 6.45 -22.58
C THR A 490 -27.40 7.86 -22.00
N ARG A 491 -28.40 8.72 -22.30
CA ARG A 491 -28.47 10.10 -21.79
C ARG A 491 -28.56 10.21 -20.26
N TYR A 492 -28.90 9.12 -19.58
CA TYR A 492 -28.97 9.06 -18.12
C TYR A 492 -27.63 8.72 -17.47
N TYR A 493 -26.62 8.33 -18.26
CA TYR A 493 -25.29 8.10 -17.73
C TYR A 493 -24.74 9.41 -17.21
N HIS A 494 -24.23 9.37 -16.00
CA HIS A 494 -23.77 10.60 -15.34
C HIS A 494 -22.60 11.21 -16.10
N SER A 495 -22.62 12.54 -16.33
CA SER A 495 -21.61 13.27 -17.12
C SER A 495 -20.18 13.07 -16.62
N GLN A 496 -20.00 12.82 -15.31
CA GLN A 496 -18.69 12.51 -14.75
C GLN A 496 -18.03 11.28 -15.36
N PHE A 497 -18.77 10.37 -15.97
CA PHE A 497 -18.22 9.17 -16.61
C PHE A 497 -17.60 9.45 -17.97
N HIS A 498 -17.82 10.64 -18.53
CA HIS A 498 -17.31 11.07 -19.84
C HIS A 498 -15.99 11.85 -19.77
N HIS A 499 -15.38 11.96 -18.60
CA HIS A 499 -14.16 12.77 -18.38
C HIS A 499 -12.98 12.41 -19.29
N PHE A 500 -12.94 11.20 -19.84
CA PHE A 500 -11.86 10.73 -20.69
C PHE A 500 -12.07 11.00 -22.20
N TRP A 501 -13.24 11.42 -22.64
CA TRP A 501 -13.56 11.65 -24.06
C TRP A 501 -12.54 12.55 -24.76
N GLN A 502 -12.17 13.68 -24.13
CA GLN A 502 -11.15 14.56 -24.69
C GLN A 502 -9.80 13.89 -24.91
N HIS A 503 -9.46 12.85 -24.15
CA HIS A 503 -8.23 12.09 -24.30
C HIS A 503 -8.29 11.11 -25.47
N VAL A 504 -9.48 10.62 -25.80
CA VAL A 504 -9.73 9.83 -27.01
C VAL A 504 -9.71 10.72 -28.24
N GLU A 505 -10.43 11.86 -28.21
CA GLU A 505 -10.48 12.82 -29.34
C GLU A 505 -9.10 13.36 -29.74
N ASN A 506 -8.27 13.69 -28.77
CA ASN A 506 -6.93 14.23 -29.03
C ASN A 506 -5.86 13.16 -29.28
N GLY A 507 -6.25 11.88 -29.32
CA GLY A 507 -5.36 10.76 -29.58
C GLY A 507 -4.39 10.42 -28.44
N THR A 508 -4.58 10.98 -27.24
CA THR A 508 -3.76 10.65 -26.06
C THR A 508 -3.93 9.20 -25.64
N MET A 509 -5.10 8.63 -25.89
CA MET A 509 -5.43 7.23 -25.63
C MET A 509 -6.37 6.67 -26.69
N VAL A 510 -6.37 5.35 -26.82
CA VAL A 510 -7.25 4.61 -27.73
C VAL A 510 -8.09 3.63 -26.91
N VAL A 511 -9.37 3.49 -27.25
CA VAL A 511 -10.23 2.42 -26.69
C VAL A 511 -10.42 1.36 -27.76
N GLU A 512 -10.01 0.11 -27.51
CA GLU A 512 -10.02 -0.97 -28.49
C GLU A 512 -10.91 -2.14 -28.04
N PRO A 513 -11.55 -2.84 -28.98
CA PRO A 513 -12.29 -4.05 -28.67
C PRO A 513 -11.33 -5.16 -28.27
N ILE A 514 -11.78 -6.03 -27.38
CA ILE A 514 -11.09 -7.26 -27.04
C ILE A 514 -12.10 -8.42 -27.02
N GLU A 515 -11.63 -9.62 -27.37
CA GLU A 515 -12.45 -10.82 -27.23
C GLU A 515 -12.66 -11.14 -25.73
N SER A 516 -13.88 -11.46 -25.31
CA SER A 516 -14.19 -11.77 -23.92
C SER A 516 -13.34 -12.92 -23.34
N ALA A 517 -12.89 -13.87 -24.15
CA ALA A 517 -11.96 -14.92 -23.73
C ALA A 517 -10.57 -14.40 -23.30
N LEU A 518 -10.20 -13.20 -23.76
CA LEU A 518 -8.94 -12.51 -23.45
C LEU A 518 -9.11 -11.40 -22.43
N MET A 519 -10.34 -11.14 -21.94
CA MET A 519 -10.64 -10.13 -20.94
C MET A 519 -10.13 -10.58 -19.56
N ASP A 520 -8.88 -10.21 -19.25
CA ASP A 520 -8.27 -10.56 -17.96
C ASP A 520 -8.97 -9.89 -16.76
N ALA A 521 -9.76 -8.85 -16.98
CA ALA A 521 -10.51 -8.16 -15.92
C ALA A 521 -11.65 -9.04 -15.33
N ASP A 522 -12.16 -10.03 -16.03
CA ASP A 522 -13.06 -11.08 -15.54
C ASP A 522 -12.56 -11.76 -14.25
N TYR A 523 -11.24 -11.83 -14.11
CA TYR A 523 -10.56 -12.40 -12.94
C TYR A 523 -10.87 -11.66 -11.63
N PHE A 524 -11.31 -10.41 -11.74
CA PHE A 524 -11.60 -9.52 -10.62
C PHE A 524 -13.10 -9.30 -10.38
N THR A 525 -13.97 -9.83 -11.23
CA THR A 525 -15.42 -9.58 -11.16
C THR A 525 -16.23 -10.79 -10.74
N LYS A 526 -15.82 -12.02 -11.07
CA LYS A 526 -16.63 -13.21 -10.84
C LYS A 526 -15.84 -14.42 -10.30
N PRO A 527 -16.53 -15.34 -9.57
CA PRO A 527 -15.90 -16.57 -9.07
C PRO A 527 -15.77 -17.59 -10.20
N MET A 528 -14.55 -17.74 -10.72
CA MET A 528 -14.27 -18.56 -11.89
C MET A 528 -14.12 -20.05 -11.58
N PRO A 529 -14.52 -20.95 -12.50
CA PRO A 529 -14.13 -22.35 -12.49
C PRO A 529 -12.60 -22.51 -12.60
N ARG A 530 -12.07 -23.62 -12.06
CA ARG A 530 -10.62 -23.86 -11.94
C ARG A 530 -9.84 -23.60 -13.23
N ALA A 531 -10.29 -24.16 -14.36
CA ALA A 531 -9.58 -24.02 -15.64
C ALA A 531 -9.46 -22.57 -16.11
N GLY A 532 -10.57 -21.81 -16.06
CA GLY A 532 -10.56 -20.37 -16.39
C GLY A 532 -9.72 -19.57 -15.42
N PHE A 533 -9.83 -19.86 -14.13
CA PHE A 533 -9.02 -19.23 -13.09
C PHE A 533 -7.50 -19.43 -13.31
N GLU A 534 -7.07 -20.66 -13.56
CA GLU A 534 -5.65 -20.98 -13.82
C GLU A 534 -5.15 -20.34 -15.12
N SER A 535 -5.96 -20.28 -16.17
CA SER A 535 -5.63 -19.61 -17.43
C SER A 535 -5.41 -18.11 -17.21
N ASN A 536 -6.34 -17.42 -16.54
CA ASN A 536 -6.22 -15.99 -16.24
C ASN A 536 -5.04 -15.71 -15.32
N ARG A 537 -4.83 -16.53 -14.27
CA ARG A 537 -3.69 -16.41 -13.38
C ARG A 537 -2.37 -16.46 -14.14
N LYS A 538 -2.23 -17.39 -15.08
CA LYS A 538 -1.02 -17.48 -15.92
C LYS A 538 -0.80 -16.23 -16.76
N ARG A 539 -1.86 -15.66 -17.37
CA ARG A 539 -1.74 -14.42 -18.15
C ARG A 539 -1.46 -13.19 -17.28
N VAL A 540 -2.07 -13.12 -16.10
CA VAL A 540 -1.98 -11.95 -15.21
C VAL A 540 -0.71 -11.97 -14.37
N GLN A 541 -0.29 -13.13 -13.84
CA GLN A 541 0.79 -13.24 -12.86
C GLN A 541 2.01 -14.02 -13.34
N GLY A 542 1.91 -14.72 -14.48
CA GLY A 542 3.03 -15.43 -15.10
C GLY A 542 3.23 -16.88 -14.60
N TRP A 543 2.26 -17.49 -13.80
CA TRP A 543 2.40 -18.87 -13.26
C TRP A 543 1.07 -19.62 -13.14
#